data_ef12d0d251927e63ed3065c10c909e94
#
_entry.id   ef12d0d251927e63ed3065c10c909e94
#
_cell.length_a   1.000
_cell.length_b   1.000
_cell.length_c   1.000
_cell.angle_alpha   90.00
_cell.angle_beta   90.00
_cell.angle_gamma   90.00
#
_symmetry.space_group_name_H-M   'P 1'
#
loop_
_entity.id
_entity.type
_entity.pdbx_description
1 polymer ?
#
loop_
_entity_poly.entity_id
_entity_poly.type
_entity_poly.pdbx_seq_one_letter_code
_entity_poly.pdbx_strand_id
1 'polypeptide(L)'
;MPTSQAAFPTPVPEARQPARAVEAPAPPPAAPAPSGGPRGPGALRVRPRGRHSLRGRLAAVAAIAAAAVVIFVVVRSLEGSSHTKTFAPAVPRVVIPEGSTRLQIAQIATRAGLTGSYRAAAKSSPLLSPAHYGAPRGTPDLEGFLFPATYDLAPPSPAGRLVDEQLAAFKEHFGSEEVRRARALRVTPYELLTIASMVEREAQVPGDRAKIAAVIYNRLHRGMPLGIDATIYYAIEERKGITTYTKELNEAQLHMDSPYNTRTRTGLPPTPISNPGVASIEAAAHPAHVPYLYYVVAADGCGEHAFSRTLAEFEANAAAYDAAVKKNGGHPPACKSK
;
A
#
# COMPACT_ATOMS: atom_id res chain seq x y z
N MET A 1 -29.48 18.67 -26.44
CA MET A 1 -29.48 18.66 -24.97
C MET A 1 -28.14 18.14 -24.55
N PRO A 2 -27.27 18.89 -23.85
CA PRO A 2 -26.00 18.38 -23.37
C PRO A 2 -26.27 17.57 -22.13
N THR A 3 -26.09 16.24 -22.20
CA THR A 3 -26.04 15.35 -21.06
C THR A 3 -24.73 15.62 -20.30
N SER A 4 -24.84 16.29 -19.17
CA SER A 4 -23.75 16.42 -18.21
C SER A 4 -23.34 15.02 -17.76
N GLN A 5 -22.22 14.54 -18.29
CA GLN A 5 -21.59 13.29 -17.85
C GLN A 5 -20.70 13.63 -16.67
N ALA A 6 -21.12 13.22 -15.49
CA ALA A 6 -20.22 13.19 -14.35
C ALA A 6 -19.10 12.17 -14.65
N ALA A 7 -17.97 12.65 -15.18
CA ALA A 7 -16.75 11.88 -15.29
C ALA A 7 -16.24 11.65 -13.88
N PHE A 8 -16.20 10.39 -13.45
CA PHE A 8 -15.52 10.01 -12.22
C PHE A 8 -14.02 10.13 -12.45
N PRO A 9 -13.30 11.01 -11.74
CA PRO A 9 -11.86 10.99 -11.79
C PRO A 9 -11.39 9.71 -11.11
N THR A 10 -10.80 8.81 -11.88
CA THR A 10 -9.99 7.73 -11.30
C THR A 10 -8.85 8.37 -10.52
N PRO A 11 -8.54 7.90 -9.31
CA PRO A 11 -7.37 8.40 -8.60
C PRO A 11 -6.14 8.07 -9.42
N VAL A 12 -5.49 9.10 -9.94
CA VAL A 12 -4.12 9.00 -10.42
C VAL A 12 -3.29 8.67 -9.18
N PRO A 13 -2.54 7.55 -9.13
CA PRO A 13 -1.57 7.38 -8.07
C PRO A 13 -0.54 8.50 -8.24
N GLU A 14 -0.62 9.48 -7.36
CA GLU A 14 0.38 10.53 -7.24
C GLU A 14 1.71 9.85 -7.00
N ALA A 15 2.61 9.95 -7.97
CA ALA A 15 3.98 9.50 -7.82
C ALA A 15 4.53 10.26 -6.61
N ARG A 16 4.66 9.58 -5.48
CA ARG A 16 5.34 10.11 -4.30
C ARG A 16 6.71 10.57 -4.76
N GLN A 17 6.90 11.86 -4.79
CA GLN A 17 8.23 12.45 -4.89
C GLN A 17 9.09 11.82 -3.79
N PRO A 18 10.34 11.43 -4.09
CA PRO A 18 11.23 10.92 -3.05
C PRO A 18 11.34 12.00 -1.97
N ALA A 19 11.11 11.60 -0.73
CA ALA A 19 11.24 12.47 0.43
C ALA A 19 12.59 13.18 0.34
N ARG A 20 12.56 14.50 0.33
CA ARG A 20 13.77 15.33 0.50
C ARG A 20 14.46 14.82 1.75
N ALA A 21 15.72 14.41 1.58
CA ALA A 21 16.60 14.10 2.69
C ALA A 21 16.58 15.31 3.65
N VAL A 22 16.14 15.08 4.86
CA VAL A 22 16.23 16.04 5.95
C VAL A 22 17.73 16.10 6.28
N GLU A 23 18.36 17.20 5.90
CA GLU A 23 19.74 17.53 6.23
C GLU A 23 19.84 17.59 7.76
N ALA A 24 20.72 16.76 8.32
CA ALA A 24 20.99 16.75 9.75
C ALA A 24 21.52 18.11 10.20
N PRO A 25 21.07 18.64 11.36
CA PRO A 25 21.57 19.90 11.87
C PRO A 25 23.07 19.83 12.16
N ALA A 26 23.82 20.85 11.72
CA ALA A 26 25.24 21.00 11.98
C ALA A 26 25.55 21.01 13.48
N PRO A 27 26.69 20.46 13.92
CA PRO A 27 27.07 20.47 15.33
C PRO A 27 27.36 21.93 15.79
N PRO A 28 27.07 22.23 17.07
CA PRO A 28 27.29 23.58 17.60
C PRO A 28 28.77 23.93 17.65
N PRO A 29 29.14 25.21 17.50
CA PRO A 29 30.53 25.66 17.52
C PRO A 29 31.19 25.47 18.88
N ALA A 30 32.47 25.05 18.85
CA ALA A 30 33.30 24.84 20.03
C ALA A 30 33.46 26.12 20.85
N ALA A 31 33.35 26.00 22.16
CA ALA A 31 33.56 27.08 23.12
C ALA A 31 35.03 27.55 23.10
N PRO A 32 35.29 28.86 23.28
CA PRO A 32 36.64 29.43 23.29
C PRO A 32 37.41 29.05 24.56
N ALA A 33 38.69 28.72 24.38
CA ALA A 33 39.61 28.44 25.47
C ALA A 33 39.93 29.69 26.30
N PRO A 34 40.13 29.58 27.62
CA PRO A 34 40.46 30.72 28.47
C PRO A 34 41.94 31.11 28.31
N SER A 35 42.16 32.36 28.05
CA SER A 35 43.48 33.04 28.04
C SER A 35 44.01 33.19 29.45
N GLY A 36 45.08 32.50 29.80
CA GLY A 36 45.82 32.69 31.04
C GLY A 36 47.09 33.45 30.81
N GLY A 37 47.21 34.63 31.39
CA GLY A 37 48.38 35.47 31.35
C GLY A 37 49.54 35.02 32.27
N PRO A 38 50.72 35.61 32.12
CA PRO A 38 51.95 35.09 32.70
C PRO A 38 52.16 35.51 34.16
N ARG A 39 52.60 34.57 34.99
CA ARG A 39 53.15 34.93 36.32
C ARG A 39 54.58 34.44 36.44
N GLY A 40 55.41 35.34 36.88
CA GLY A 40 56.84 35.32 36.97
C GLY A 40 57.48 34.37 38.00
N PRO A 41 58.82 34.37 38.18
CA PRO A 41 59.58 33.25 38.74
C PRO A 41 59.62 33.28 40.26
N GLY A 42 59.27 32.21 40.88
CA GLY A 42 59.38 31.99 42.33
C GLY A 42 60.32 30.85 42.67
N ALA A 43 61.28 31.21 43.46
CA ALA A 43 62.44 30.50 44.05
C ALA A 43 62.37 28.97 44.21
N LEU A 44 63.49 28.34 43.78
CA LEU A 44 63.89 26.96 44.08
C LEU A 44 64.14 26.76 45.57
N ARG A 45 63.29 25.97 46.24
CA ARG A 45 63.64 25.35 47.56
C ARG A 45 64.01 23.90 47.32
N VAL A 46 65.25 23.61 47.48
CA VAL A 46 65.74 22.22 47.55
C VAL A 46 65.31 21.59 48.85
N ARG A 47 64.56 20.50 48.81
CA ARG A 47 64.26 19.63 49.93
C ARG A 47 65.11 18.38 49.87
N PRO A 48 65.60 17.89 51.02
CA PRO A 48 66.52 16.75 51.07
C PRO A 48 65.84 15.42 50.69
N ARG A 49 66.59 14.57 49.98
CA ARG A 49 66.25 13.20 49.62
C ARG A 49 65.99 12.32 50.85
N GLY A 50 64.75 12.01 51.11
CA GLY A 50 64.38 10.96 52.05
C GLY A 50 64.72 9.59 51.48
N ARG A 51 65.44 8.77 52.28
CA ARG A 51 65.71 7.36 52.01
C ARG A 51 64.42 6.55 51.98
N HIS A 52 63.98 6.23 50.76
CA HIS A 52 62.80 5.33 50.61
C HIS A 52 63.12 3.96 51.10
N SER A 53 62.44 3.47 52.19
CA SER A 53 62.57 2.17 52.71
C SER A 53 62.10 1.08 51.68
N LEU A 54 62.78 -0.06 51.71
CA LEU A 54 62.52 -1.24 50.84
C LEU A 54 61.00 -1.59 50.79
N ARG A 55 60.29 -1.39 51.89
CA ARG A 55 58.85 -1.64 52.06
C ARG A 55 57.97 -0.69 51.17
N GLY A 56 58.39 0.56 50.99
CA GLY A 56 57.69 1.50 50.13
C GLY A 56 57.79 1.17 48.64
N ARG A 57 58.95 0.59 48.23
CA ARG A 57 59.12 0.16 46.82
C ARG A 57 58.33 -1.07 46.50
N LEU A 58 58.18 -2.04 47.44
CA LEU A 58 57.33 -3.21 47.27
C LEU A 58 55.83 -2.85 47.23
N ALA A 59 55.41 -1.88 48.04
CA ALA A 59 54.01 -1.39 47.99
C ALA A 59 53.68 -0.66 46.66
N ALA A 60 54.63 0.12 46.13
CA ALA A 60 54.47 0.79 44.83
C ALA A 60 54.39 -0.21 43.67
N VAL A 61 55.19 -1.27 43.67
CA VAL A 61 55.16 -2.34 42.65
C VAL A 61 53.86 -3.13 42.73
N ALA A 62 53.36 -3.43 43.93
CA ALA A 62 52.09 -4.12 44.11
C ALA A 62 50.89 -3.26 43.63
N ALA A 63 50.91 -1.94 43.86
CA ALA A 63 49.88 -1.03 43.39
C ALA A 63 49.85 -0.90 41.85
N ILE A 64 51.03 -0.90 41.21
CA ILE A 64 51.16 -0.84 39.72
C ILE A 64 50.68 -2.18 39.13
N ALA A 65 51.01 -3.33 39.76
CA ALA A 65 50.55 -4.63 39.30
C ALA A 65 49.01 -4.76 39.42
N ALA A 66 48.42 -4.28 40.52
CA ALA A 66 46.98 -4.28 40.72
C ALA A 66 46.27 -3.34 39.68
N ALA A 67 46.81 -2.17 39.41
CA ALA A 67 46.30 -1.27 38.39
C ALA A 67 46.40 -1.89 36.98
N ALA A 68 47.48 -2.56 36.65
CA ALA A 68 47.63 -3.29 35.39
C ALA A 68 46.61 -4.41 35.21
N VAL A 69 46.30 -5.18 36.29
CA VAL A 69 45.26 -6.20 36.25
C VAL A 69 43.87 -5.59 36.05
N VAL A 70 43.57 -4.49 36.74
CA VAL A 70 42.28 -3.80 36.57
C VAL A 70 42.14 -3.26 35.14
N ILE A 71 43.18 -2.63 34.59
CA ILE A 71 43.20 -2.16 33.22
C ILE A 71 43.02 -3.33 32.22
N PHE A 72 43.72 -4.45 32.45
CA PHE A 72 43.58 -5.64 31.60
C PHE A 72 42.15 -6.24 31.65
N VAL A 73 41.53 -6.31 32.85
CA VAL A 73 40.15 -6.77 32.99
C VAL A 73 39.17 -5.82 32.32
N VAL A 74 39.38 -4.49 32.46
CA VAL A 74 38.51 -3.50 31.79
C VAL A 74 38.67 -3.56 30.28
N VAL A 75 39.90 -3.68 29.77
CA VAL A 75 40.16 -3.81 28.31
C VAL A 75 39.55 -5.11 27.79
N ARG A 76 39.69 -6.24 28.50
CA ARG A 76 39.06 -7.50 28.13
C ARG A 76 37.54 -7.43 28.18
N SER A 77 36.96 -6.72 29.15
CA SER A 77 35.50 -6.49 29.22
C SER A 77 34.98 -5.59 28.09
N LEU A 78 35.79 -4.64 27.63
CA LEU A 78 35.47 -3.79 26.50
C LEU A 78 35.65 -4.50 25.14
N GLU A 79 36.61 -5.38 25.02
CA GLU A 79 36.81 -6.22 23.83
C GLU A 79 35.73 -7.31 23.66
N GLY A 80 35.10 -7.76 24.78
CA GLY A 80 34.08 -8.79 24.77
C GLY A 80 32.68 -8.35 24.29
N SER A 81 32.45 -7.07 24.02
CA SER A 81 31.13 -6.52 23.66
C SER A 81 31.00 -6.02 22.23
N SER A 82 31.93 -6.36 21.35
CA SER A 82 31.70 -6.16 19.90
C SER A 82 30.73 -7.23 19.38
N HIS A 83 29.46 -7.19 19.83
CA HIS A 83 28.38 -7.81 19.07
C HIS A 83 28.26 -7.01 17.76
N THR A 84 29.06 -7.38 16.77
CA THR A 84 28.76 -7.07 15.39
C THR A 84 27.36 -7.67 15.15
N LYS A 85 26.32 -6.83 15.23
CA LYS A 85 25.02 -7.19 14.69
C LYS A 85 25.27 -7.46 13.21
N THR A 86 25.50 -8.70 12.87
CA THR A 86 25.46 -9.16 11.49
C THR A 86 24.03 -8.91 11.04
N PHE A 87 23.78 -7.76 10.38
CA PHE A 87 22.53 -7.57 9.68
C PHE A 87 22.51 -8.67 8.63
N ALA A 88 21.60 -9.62 8.81
CA ALA A 88 21.28 -10.52 7.72
C ALA A 88 20.98 -9.66 6.50
N PRO A 89 21.53 -9.98 5.30
CA PRO A 89 21.27 -9.19 4.11
C PRO A 89 19.76 -9.07 3.97
N ALA A 90 19.26 -7.83 3.84
CA ALA A 90 17.85 -7.58 3.68
C ALA A 90 17.37 -8.35 2.44
N VAL A 91 16.47 -9.31 2.65
CA VAL A 91 15.85 -10.04 1.52
C VAL A 91 15.13 -9.01 0.68
N PRO A 92 15.38 -8.92 -0.63
CA PRO A 92 14.65 -8.01 -1.50
C PRO A 92 13.15 -8.28 -1.41
N ARG A 93 12.38 -7.20 -1.20
CA ARG A 93 10.93 -7.28 -1.01
C ARG A 93 10.21 -6.87 -2.26
N VAL A 94 9.26 -7.69 -2.69
CA VAL A 94 8.34 -7.37 -3.79
C VAL A 94 7.04 -6.87 -3.18
N VAL A 95 6.77 -5.58 -3.30
CA VAL A 95 5.55 -4.95 -2.79
C VAL A 95 4.50 -4.94 -3.88
N ILE A 96 3.36 -5.57 -3.63
CA ILE A 96 2.19 -5.58 -4.52
C ILE A 96 1.11 -4.69 -3.88
N PRO A 97 0.85 -3.50 -4.44
CA PRO A 97 -0.19 -2.61 -3.94
C PRO A 97 -1.59 -3.21 -4.09
N GLU A 98 -2.50 -2.88 -3.16
CA GLU A 98 -3.92 -3.19 -3.29
C GLU A 98 -4.50 -2.59 -4.58
N GLY A 99 -5.46 -3.25 -5.18
CA GLY A 99 -6.06 -2.82 -6.44
C GLY A 99 -5.19 -3.03 -7.69
N SER A 100 -4.00 -3.63 -7.56
CA SER A 100 -3.16 -3.96 -8.72
C SER A 100 -3.82 -5.02 -9.58
N THR A 101 -3.80 -4.81 -10.90
CA THR A 101 -4.21 -5.84 -11.86
C THR A 101 -3.08 -6.83 -12.13
N ARG A 102 -3.40 -7.99 -12.66
CA ARG A 102 -2.43 -9.01 -13.09
C ARG A 102 -1.37 -8.45 -14.05
N LEU A 103 -1.74 -7.50 -14.92
CA LEU A 103 -0.80 -6.81 -15.81
C LEU A 103 0.18 -5.91 -15.05
N GLN A 104 -0.32 -5.17 -14.06
CA GLN A 104 0.51 -4.31 -13.21
C GLN A 104 1.46 -5.15 -12.35
N ILE A 105 0.98 -6.25 -11.77
CA ILE A 105 1.81 -7.16 -11.00
C ILE A 105 2.91 -7.79 -11.87
N ALA A 106 2.59 -8.16 -13.12
CA ALA A 106 3.59 -8.66 -14.06
C ALA A 106 4.73 -7.66 -14.30
N GLN A 107 4.40 -6.36 -14.40
CA GLN A 107 5.41 -5.31 -14.54
C GLN A 107 6.23 -5.14 -13.25
N ILE A 108 5.59 -5.21 -12.07
CA ILE A 108 6.28 -5.17 -10.77
C ILE A 108 7.25 -6.35 -10.65
N ALA A 109 6.80 -7.57 -10.97
CA ALA A 109 7.63 -8.78 -10.93
C ALA A 109 8.86 -8.67 -11.84
N THR A 110 8.68 -8.13 -13.06
CA THR A 110 9.79 -7.88 -13.99
C THR A 110 10.78 -6.86 -13.44
N ARG A 111 10.30 -5.73 -12.89
CA ARG A 111 11.16 -4.71 -12.28
C ARG A 111 11.91 -5.22 -11.04
N ALA A 112 11.29 -6.14 -10.30
CA ALA A 112 11.90 -6.80 -9.15
C ALA A 112 12.94 -7.87 -9.55
N GLY A 113 13.19 -8.11 -10.85
CA GLY A 113 14.17 -9.08 -11.32
C GLY A 113 13.74 -10.54 -11.18
N LEU A 114 12.43 -10.82 -11.06
CA LEU A 114 11.93 -12.18 -11.03
C LEU A 114 12.04 -12.82 -12.42
N THR A 115 12.36 -14.11 -12.48
CA THR A 115 12.59 -14.84 -13.73
C THR A 115 11.31 -15.50 -14.24
N GLY A 116 11.23 -15.69 -15.56
CA GLY A 116 10.07 -16.28 -16.22
C GLY A 116 8.91 -15.29 -16.38
N SER A 117 7.77 -15.78 -16.87
CA SER A 117 6.61 -14.95 -17.16
C SER A 117 5.58 -15.01 -16.02
N TYR A 118 5.43 -13.92 -15.28
CA TYR A 118 4.36 -13.79 -14.28
C TYR A 118 2.97 -13.97 -14.92
N ARG A 119 2.72 -13.38 -16.09
CA ARG A 119 1.44 -13.51 -16.81
C ARG A 119 1.09 -14.96 -17.15
N ALA A 120 2.09 -15.77 -17.51
CA ALA A 120 1.88 -17.18 -17.79
C ALA A 120 1.57 -17.95 -16.50
N ALA A 121 2.32 -17.69 -15.42
CA ALA A 121 2.11 -18.32 -14.12
C ALA A 121 0.74 -17.94 -13.51
N ALA A 122 0.30 -16.69 -13.69
CA ALA A 122 -0.98 -16.18 -13.20
C ALA A 122 -2.20 -16.59 -14.06
N LYS A 123 -2.04 -17.45 -15.05
CA LYS A 123 -3.14 -17.99 -15.84
C LYS A 123 -3.91 -19.08 -15.09
N SER A 124 -3.17 -19.99 -14.45
CA SER A 124 -3.75 -21.09 -13.67
C SER A 124 -2.71 -21.63 -12.71
N SER A 125 -3.13 -22.19 -11.60
CA SER A 125 -2.25 -22.84 -10.63
C SER A 125 -2.93 -24.10 -10.09
N PRO A 126 -2.18 -25.17 -9.81
CA PRO A 126 -2.72 -26.33 -9.09
C PRO A 126 -3.10 -26.00 -7.64
N LEU A 127 -2.62 -24.87 -7.08
CA LEU A 127 -2.89 -24.46 -5.70
C LEU A 127 -4.29 -23.89 -5.52
N LEU A 128 -4.92 -23.33 -6.58
CA LEU A 128 -6.23 -22.72 -6.51
C LEU A 128 -6.96 -22.84 -7.83
N SER A 129 -8.22 -23.30 -7.76
CA SER A 129 -9.13 -23.29 -8.89
C SER A 129 -10.25 -22.27 -8.66
N PRO A 130 -10.41 -21.26 -9.53
CA PRO A 130 -11.54 -20.31 -9.45
C PRO A 130 -12.92 -20.99 -9.39
N ALA A 131 -13.07 -22.16 -10.02
CA ALA A 131 -14.31 -22.91 -9.99
C ALA A 131 -14.76 -23.35 -8.57
N HIS A 132 -13.83 -23.57 -7.65
CA HIS A 132 -14.14 -23.88 -6.25
C HIS A 132 -14.79 -22.69 -5.52
N TYR A 133 -14.62 -21.48 -6.02
CA TYR A 133 -15.24 -20.24 -5.54
C TYR A 133 -16.52 -19.89 -6.31
N GLY A 134 -16.95 -20.74 -7.24
CA GLY A 134 -18.15 -20.50 -8.05
C GLY A 134 -17.92 -19.66 -9.29
N ALA A 135 -16.68 -19.53 -9.75
CA ALA A 135 -16.37 -18.86 -11.01
C ALA A 135 -16.99 -19.63 -12.20
N PRO A 136 -17.42 -18.92 -13.26
CA PRO A 136 -17.92 -19.53 -14.48
C PRO A 136 -16.89 -20.47 -15.13
N ARG A 137 -17.38 -21.48 -15.88
CA ARG A 137 -16.50 -22.32 -16.69
C ARG A 137 -15.76 -21.48 -17.71
N GLY A 138 -14.45 -21.71 -17.84
CA GLY A 138 -13.62 -20.95 -18.78
C GLY A 138 -13.14 -19.60 -18.28
N THR A 139 -13.24 -19.33 -16.97
CA THR A 139 -12.58 -18.17 -16.34
C THR A 139 -11.12 -18.12 -16.79
N PRO A 140 -10.66 -17.00 -17.39
CA PRO A 140 -9.45 -17.00 -18.21
C PRO A 140 -8.14 -17.05 -17.43
N ASP A 141 -8.16 -16.60 -16.15
CA ASP A 141 -6.97 -16.46 -15.31
C ASP A 141 -7.31 -16.27 -13.81
N LEU A 142 -6.30 -15.91 -13.02
CA LEU A 142 -6.38 -15.77 -11.57
C LEU A 142 -6.57 -14.31 -11.11
N GLU A 143 -7.08 -13.41 -11.96
CA GLU A 143 -7.40 -12.04 -11.53
C GLU A 143 -8.35 -12.06 -10.33
N GLY A 144 -8.05 -11.24 -9.32
CA GLY A 144 -8.77 -11.18 -8.05
C GLY A 144 -8.21 -12.11 -6.96
N PHE A 145 -7.51 -13.19 -7.32
CA PHE A 145 -6.95 -14.17 -6.39
C PHE A 145 -5.49 -13.90 -6.02
N LEU A 146 -4.83 -12.94 -6.68
CA LEU A 146 -3.41 -12.65 -6.51
C LEU A 146 -3.24 -11.60 -5.40
N PHE A 147 -3.36 -12.05 -4.15
CA PHE A 147 -3.50 -11.18 -2.97
C PHE A 147 -2.38 -10.12 -2.88
N PRO A 148 -2.73 -8.83 -2.64
CA PRO A 148 -1.76 -7.75 -2.50
C PRO A 148 -1.10 -7.80 -1.13
N ALA A 149 0.24 -7.86 -1.10
CA ALA A 149 1.05 -7.85 0.12
C ALA A 149 2.51 -7.54 -0.21
N THR A 150 3.36 -7.61 0.79
CA THR A 150 4.82 -7.58 0.63
C THR A 150 5.36 -9.00 0.72
N TYR A 151 6.08 -9.42 -0.32
CA TYR A 151 6.63 -10.77 -0.47
C TYR A 151 8.15 -10.73 -0.40
N ASP A 152 8.75 -11.62 0.40
CA ASP A 152 10.20 -11.75 0.56
C ASP A 152 10.78 -12.67 -0.52
N LEU A 153 11.04 -12.10 -1.71
CA LEU A 153 11.54 -12.82 -2.87
C LEU A 153 12.85 -12.22 -3.36
N ALA A 154 13.94 -12.97 -3.16
CA ALA A 154 15.25 -12.57 -3.66
C ALA A 154 15.42 -13.01 -5.12
N PRO A 155 15.82 -12.10 -6.05
CA PRO A 155 16.24 -12.52 -7.38
C PRO A 155 17.42 -13.52 -7.31
N PRO A 156 17.45 -14.54 -8.19
CA PRO A 156 16.61 -14.77 -9.37
C PRO A 156 15.37 -15.67 -9.12
N SER A 157 14.53 -15.37 -8.12
CA SER A 157 13.33 -16.19 -7.86
C SER A 157 12.41 -16.27 -9.08
N PRO A 158 11.80 -17.44 -9.34
CA PRO A 158 10.82 -17.56 -10.40
C PRO A 158 9.55 -16.73 -10.13
N ALA A 159 8.98 -16.08 -11.14
CA ALA A 159 7.74 -15.33 -11.03
C ALA A 159 6.54 -16.21 -10.59
N GLY A 160 6.57 -17.52 -10.89
CA GLY A 160 5.58 -18.48 -10.41
C GLY A 160 5.55 -18.59 -8.89
N ARG A 161 6.71 -18.44 -8.21
CA ARG A 161 6.75 -18.42 -6.74
C ARG A 161 5.98 -17.25 -6.14
N LEU A 162 6.05 -16.06 -6.77
CA LEU A 162 5.22 -14.92 -6.35
C LEU A 162 3.74 -15.27 -6.46
N VAL A 163 3.31 -15.90 -7.57
CA VAL A 163 1.92 -16.35 -7.73
C VAL A 163 1.52 -17.32 -6.61
N ASP A 164 2.36 -18.30 -6.30
CA ASP A 164 2.06 -19.29 -5.27
C ASP A 164 1.92 -18.66 -3.88
N GLU A 165 2.81 -17.71 -3.52
CA GLU A 165 2.73 -16.96 -2.26
C GLU A 165 1.48 -16.06 -2.22
N GLN A 166 1.11 -15.42 -3.33
CA GLN A 166 -0.12 -14.62 -3.43
C GLN A 166 -1.38 -15.47 -3.23
N LEU A 167 -1.42 -16.67 -3.83
CA LEU A 167 -2.55 -17.59 -3.66
C LEU A 167 -2.63 -18.17 -2.25
N ALA A 168 -1.49 -18.40 -1.59
CA ALA A 168 -1.45 -18.79 -0.18
C ALA A 168 -2.02 -17.69 0.71
N ALA A 169 -1.54 -16.45 0.54
CA ALA A 169 -2.05 -15.28 1.26
C ALA A 169 -3.56 -15.05 0.99
N PHE A 170 -4.01 -15.22 -0.26
CA PHE A 170 -5.44 -15.13 -0.57
C PHE A 170 -6.28 -16.09 0.27
N LYS A 171 -5.86 -17.34 0.42
CA LYS A 171 -6.59 -18.34 1.22
C LYS A 171 -6.61 -18.02 2.72
N GLU A 172 -5.63 -17.28 3.22
CA GLU A 172 -5.60 -16.81 4.60
C GLU A 172 -6.59 -15.68 4.84
N HIS A 173 -6.77 -14.79 3.85
CA HIS A 173 -7.61 -13.60 3.94
C HIS A 173 -9.01 -13.74 3.33
N PHE A 174 -9.25 -14.81 2.56
CA PHE A 174 -10.54 -15.14 1.96
C PHE A 174 -10.92 -16.56 2.34
N GLY A 175 -11.46 -16.71 3.53
CA GLY A 175 -11.71 -18.02 4.15
C GLY A 175 -13.19 -18.40 4.24
N SER A 176 -13.49 -19.18 5.26
CA SER A 176 -14.84 -19.71 5.49
C SER A 176 -15.87 -18.62 5.83
N GLU A 177 -15.43 -17.48 6.41
CA GLU A 177 -16.31 -16.36 6.73
C GLU A 177 -16.86 -15.73 5.45
N GLU A 178 -15.97 -15.36 4.52
CA GLU A 178 -16.33 -14.74 3.23
C GLU A 178 -17.24 -15.67 2.43
N VAL A 179 -16.98 -16.98 2.46
CA VAL A 179 -17.84 -17.98 1.82
C VAL A 179 -19.23 -18.03 2.47
N ARG A 180 -19.33 -17.95 3.80
CA ARG A 180 -20.65 -17.88 4.50
C ARG A 180 -21.37 -16.59 4.18
N ARG A 181 -20.65 -15.46 4.19
CA ARG A 181 -21.19 -14.14 3.88
C ARG A 181 -21.70 -14.04 2.45
N ALA A 182 -20.95 -14.57 1.47
CA ALA A 182 -21.38 -14.64 0.09
C ALA A 182 -22.76 -15.36 -0.02
N ARG A 183 -22.90 -16.51 0.62
CA ARG A 183 -24.18 -17.27 0.65
C ARG A 183 -25.31 -16.44 1.27
N ALA A 184 -25.06 -15.76 2.39
CA ALA A 184 -26.05 -14.90 3.05
C ALA A 184 -26.50 -13.74 2.15
N LEU A 185 -25.59 -13.21 1.35
CA LEU A 185 -25.83 -12.14 0.37
C LEU A 185 -26.39 -12.67 -0.97
N ARG A 186 -26.56 -13.99 -1.11
CA ARG A 186 -27.07 -14.69 -2.31
C ARG A 186 -26.18 -14.49 -3.55
N VAL A 187 -24.86 -14.46 -3.33
CA VAL A 187 -23.84 -14.45 -4.37
C VAL A 187 -22.88 -15.61 -4.16
N THR A 188 -22.13 -15.98 -5.20
CA THR A 188 -21.02 -16.92 -5.06
C THR A 188 -19.81 -16.22 -4.41
N PRO A 189 -18.87 -16.95 -3.80
CA PRO A 189 -17.62 -16.37 -3.31
C PRO A 189 -16.84 -15.62 -4.41
N TYR A 190 -16.91 -16.10 -5.66
CA TYR A 190 -16.31 -15.44 -6.81
C TYR A 190 -16.98 -14.08 -7.14
N GLU A 191 -18.30 -14.01 -7.09
CA GLU A 191 -19.05 -12.77 -7.27
C GLU A 191 -18.76 -11.78 -6.14
N LEU A 192 -18.65 -12.25 -4.89
CA LEU A 192 -18.20 -11.40 -3.78
C LEU A 192 -16.81 -10.82 -4.03
N LEU A 193 -15.87 -11.64 -4.49
CA LEU A 193 -14.52 -11.20 -4.86
C LEU A 193 -14.55 -10.18 -6.01
N THR A 194 -15.42 -10.40 -7.00
CA THR A 194 -15.63 -9.46 -8.11
C THR A 194 -16.16 -8.13 -7.60
N ILE A 195 -17.13 -8.13 -6.67
CA ILE A 195 -17.63 -6.91 -6.02
C ILE A 195 -16.50 -6.22 -5.22
N ALA A 196 -15.72 -6.98 -4.45
CA ALA A 196 -14.59 -6.45 -3.70
C ALA A 196 -13.58 -5.74 -4.61
N SER A 197 -13.29 -6.31 -5.79
CA SER A 197 -12.37 -5.72 -6.77
C SER A 197 -12.87 -4.39 -7.35
N MET A 198 -14.18 -4.22 -7.48
CA MET A 198 -14.79 -2.95 -7.89
C MET A 198 -14.77 -1.92 -6.75
N VAL A 199 -15.11 -2.34 -5.53
CA VAL A 199 -15.02 -1.48 -4.33
C VAL A 199 -13.60 -0.95 -4.14
N GLU A 200 -12.58 -1.80 -4.35
CA GLU A 200 -11.17 -1.43 -4.27
C GLU A 200 -10.78 -0.32 -5.24
N ARG A 201 -11.35 -0.37 -6.44
CA ARG A 201 -11.04 0.60 -7.51
C ARG A 201 -11.84 1.89 -7.40
N GLU A 202 -12.93 1.90 -6.63
CA GLU A 202 -13.83 3.05 -6.48
C GLU A 202 -13.55 3.85 -5.19
N ALA A 203 -13.26 3.18 -4.07
CA ALA A 203 -13.17 3.82 -2.77
C ALA A 203 -11.89 4.65 -2.62
N GLN A 204 -12.05 5.97 -2.46
CA GLN A 204 -10.93 6.87 -2.16
C GLN A 204 -10.68 6.99 -0.65
N VAL A 205 -11.74 6.87 0.16
CA VAL A 205 -11.65 6.93 1.62
C VAL A 205 -12.20 5.65 2.27
N PRO A 206 -11.64 5.22 3.40
CA PRO A 206 -12.06 3.97 4.06
C PRO A 206 -13.56 3.90 4.38
N GLY A 207 -14.16 5.02 4.80
CA GLY A 207 -15.56 5.10 5.23
C GLY A 207 -16.60 4.88 4.14
N ASP A 208 -16.20 4.88 2.88
CA ASP A 208 -17.11 4.72 1.74
C ASP A 208 -17.21 3.29 1.24
N ARG A 209 -16.23 2.43 1.51
CA ARG A 209 -16.18 1.05 0.97
C ARG A 209 -17.47 0.28 1.19
N ALA A 210 -17.99 0.24 2.41
CA ALA A 210 -19.21 -0.49 2.74
C ALA A 210 -20.47 0.11 2.08
N LYS A 211 -20.51 1.43 1.88
CA LYS A 211 -21.61 2.12 1.19
C LYS A 211 -21.55 1.88 -0.32
N ILE A 212 -20.36 1.90 -0.92
CA ILE A 212 -20.14 1.55 -2.33
C ILE A 212 -20.58 0.11 -2.58
N ALA A 213 -20.15 -0.84 -1.72
CA ALA A 213 -20.62 -2.22 -1.79
C ALA A 213 -22.16 -2.30 -1.72
N ALA A 214 -22.80 -1.55 -0.81
CA ALA A 214 -24.25 -1.50 -0.71
C ALA A 214 -24.91 -0.99 -2.00
N VAL A 215 -24.37 0.04 -2.65
CA VAL A 215 -24.90 0.53 -3.94
C VAL A 215 -24.78 -0.55 -5.01
N ILE A 216 -23.66 -1.27 -5.08
CA ILE A 216 -23.47 -2.36 -6.04
C ILE A 216 -24.55 -3.43 -5.83
N TYR A 217 -24.74 -3.94 -4.59
CA TYR A 217 -25.77 -4.93 -4.29
C TYR A 217 -27.18 -4.41 -4.56
N ASN A 218 -27.49 -3.16 -4.18
CA ASN A 218 -28.80 -2.56 -4.42
C ASN A 218 -29.14 -2.45 -5.91
N ARG A 219 -28.15 -2.11 -6.75
CA ARG A 219 -28.32 -2.07 -8.22
C ARG A 219 -28.45 -3.46 -8.80
N LEU A 220 -27.64 -4.43 -8.37
CA LEU A 220 -27.76 -5.84 -8.80
C LEU A 220 -29.15 -6.39 -8.52
N HIS A 221 -29.68 -6.22 -7.31
CA HIS A 221 -31.03 -6.68 -6.92
C HIS A 221 -32.16 -6.03 -7.73
N ARG A 222 -31.92 -4.83 -8.29
CA ARG A 222 -32.89 -4.10 -9.12
C ARG A 222 -32.67 -4.31 -10.62
N GLY A 223 -31.69 -5.12 -11.03
CA GLY A 223 -31.33 -5.32 -12.43
C GLY A 223 -30.82 -4.05 -13.10
N MET A 224 -30.29 -3.09 -12.34
CA MET A 224 -29.74 -1.84 -12.85
C MET A 224 -28.30 -2.04 -13.35
N PRO A 225 -27.87 -1.35 -14.42
CA PRO A 225 -26.44 -1.25 -14.76
C PRO A 225 -25.64 -0.70 -13.60
N LEU A 226 -24.45 -1.26 -13.34
CA LEU A 226 -23.61 -0.81 -12.21
C LEU A 226 -22.99 0.57 -12.48
N GLY A 227 -22.64 0.87 -13.74
CA GLY A 227 -22.14 2.18 -14.17
C GLY A 227 -20.77 2.52 -13.58
N ILE A 228 -19.92 1.52 -13.35
CA ILE A 228 -18.60 1.64 -12.71
C ILE A 228 -17.53 1.83 -13.79
N ASP A 229 -16.92 3.01 -13.86
CA ASP A 229 -15.94 3.37 -14.90
C ASP A 229 -14.65 2.57 -14.77
N ALA A 230 -14.26 2.16 -13.56
CA ALA A 230 -13.12 1.30 -13.34
C ALA A 230 -13.19 -0.02 -14.16
N THR A 231 -14.39 -0.52 -14.46
CA THR A 231 -14.58 -1.71 -15.31
C THR A 231 -14.23 -1.43 -16.77
N ILE A 232 -14.49 -0.20 -17.26
CA ILE A 232 -14.13 0.23 -18.62
C ILE A 232 -12.63 0.45 -18.73
N TYR A 233 -12.02 1.08 -17.72
CA TYR A 233 -10.57 1.25 -17.66
C TYR A 233 -9.87 -0.11 -17.71
N TYR A 234 -10.30 -1.07 -16.92
CA TYR A 234 -9.78 -2.44 -16.94
C TYR A 234 -9.90 -3.09 -18.33
N ALA A 235 -11.07 -2.97 -18.98
CA ALA A 235 -11.27 -3.51 -20.32
C ALA A 235 -10.33 -2.90 -21.36
N ILE A 236 -10.02 -1.61 -21.26
CA ILE A 236 -9.08 -0.91 -22.14
C ILE A 236 -7.66 -1.39 -21.88
N GLU A 237 -7.27 -1.51 -20.61
CA GLU A 237 -5.93 -1.96 -20.18
C GLU A 237 -5.67 -3.39 -20.68
N GLU A 238 -6.59 -4.32 -20.44
CA GLU A 238 -6.48 -5.71 -20.90
C GLU A 238 -6.42 -5.81 -22.42
N ARG A 239 -7.29 -5.10 -23.15
CA ARG A 239 -7.32 -5.12 -24.62
C ARG A 239 -6.04 -4.57 -25.25
N LYS A 240 -5.46 -3.51 -24.64
CA LYS A 240 -4.23 -2.88 -25.13
C LYS A 240 -2.96 -3.53 -24.58
N GLY A 241 -3.06 -4.37 -23.56
CA GLY A 241 -1.91 -4.93 -22.85
C GLY A 241 -1.07 -3.88 -22.10
N ILE A 242 -1.71 -2.79 -21.64
CA ILE A 242 -1.07 -1.70 -20.91
C ILE A 242 -1.44 -1.77 -19.43
N THR A 243 -0.56 -1.28 -18.56
CA THR A 243 -0.75 -1.35 -17.11
C THR A 243 -1.54 -0.19 -16.53
N THR A 244 -1.70 0.89 -17.28
CA THR A 244 -2.45 2.07 -16.81
C THR A 244 -2.97 2.85 -18.01
N TYR A 245 -4.26 3.18 -17.96
CA TYR A 245 -4.90 4.11 -18.89
C TYR A 245 -5.28 5.37 -18.11
N THR A 246 -4.63 6.49 -18.42
CA THR A 246 -4.73 7.76 -17.65
C THR A 246 -5.59 8.82 -18.29
N LYS A 247 -6.12 8.56 -19.49
CA LYS A 247 -6.98 9.54 -20.18
C LYS A 247 -8.41 9.41 -19.68
N GLU A 248 -9.12 10.53 -19.64
CA GLU A 248 -10.56 10.51 -19.42
C GLU A 248 -11.26 9.64 -20.48
N LEU A 249 -12.34 8.96 -20.05
CA LEU A 249 -13.14 8.16 -20.96
C LEU A 249 -13.96 9.08 -21.88
N ASN A 250 -13.77 8.91 -23.17
CA ASN A 250 -14.60 9.60 -24.16
C ASN A 250 -15.90 8.84 -24.43
N GLU A 251 -16.84 9.48 -25.16
CA GLU A 251 -18.16 8.93 -25.47
C GLU A 251 -18.09 7.52 -26.09
N ALA A 252 -17.18 7.31 -27.06
CA ALA A 252 -17.01 6.01 -27.70
C ALA A 252 -16.54 4.92 -26.73
N GLN A 253 -15.72 5.28 -25.73
CA GLN A 253 -15.28 4.36 -24.69
C GLN A 253 -16.37 4.06 -23.66
N LEU A 254 -17.18 5.08 -23.29
CA LEU A 254 -18.32 4.89 -22.39
C LEU A 254 -19.38 3.96 -23.00
N HIS A 255 -19.48 3.89 -24.33
CA HIS A 255 -20.41 3.02 -25.07
C HIS A 255 -19.71 1.81 -25.73
N MET A 256 -18.43 1.56 -25.40
CA MET A 256 -17.71 0.44 -26.02
C MET A 256 -18.42 -0.90 -25.79
N ASP A 257 -18.47 -1.74 -26.82
CA ASP A 257 -18.94 -3.12 -26.68
C ASP A 257 -17.84 -3.97 -25.98
N SER A 258 -18.06 -4.20 -24.70
CA SER A 258 -17.18 -5.02 -23.87
C SER A 258 -18.01 -5.75 -22.81
N PRO A 259 -17.72 -7.00 -22.51
CA PRO A 259 -18.37 -7.70 -21.39
C PRO A 259 -18.09 -7.05 -20.03
N TYR A 260 -17.07 -6.22 -19.92
CA TYR A 260 -16.75 -5.44 -18.73
C TYR A 260 -17.47 -4.10 -18.65
N ASN A 261 -18.16 -3.65 -19.72
CA ASN A 261 -18.83 -2.35 -19.68
C ASN A 261 -20.12 -2.39 -18.85
N THR A 262 -19.99 -2.10 -17.57
CA THR A 262 -21.13 -2.07 -16.64
C THR A 262 -22.05 -0.86 -16.79
N ARG A 263 -21.79 0.06 -17.72
CA ARG A 263 -22.72 1.15 -18.10
C ARG A 263 -23.77 0.66 -19.10
N THR A 264 -23.39 -0.23 -20.01
CA THR A 264 -24.26 -0.74 -21.08
C THR A 264 -24.80 -2.15 -20.81
N ARG A 265 -24.20 -2.85 -19.84
CA ARG A 265 -24.60 -4.20 -19.46
C ARG A 265 -25.01 -4.26 -17.99
N THR A 266 -26.03 -5.03 -17.68
CA THR A 266 -26.44 -5.32 -16.31
C THR A 266 -25.66 -6.50 -15.72
N GLY A 267 -25.62 -6.60 -14.40
CA GLY A 267 -24.90 -7.65 -13.69
C GLY A 267 -23.43 -7.32 -13.46
N LEU A 268 -22.70 -8.32 -12.95
CA LEU A 268 -21.27 -8.21 -12.66
C LEU A 268 -20.44 -8.38 -13.95
N PRO A 269 -19.23 -7.79 -14.01
CA PRO A 269 -18.26 -8.11 -15.05
C PRO A 269 -17.87 -9.58 -14.96
N PRO A 270 -17.33 -10.18 -16.06
CA PRO A 270 -17.05 -11.61 -16.10
C PRO A 270 -15.97 -12.09 -15.14
N THR A 271 -15.05 -11.19 -14.73
CA THR A 271 -13.99 -11.45 -13.76
C THR A 271 -13.86 -10.29 -12.78
N PRO A 272 -13.15 -10.47 -11.64
CA PRO A 272 -12.60 -9.35 -10.90
C PRO A 272 -11.79 -8.43 -11.82
N ILE A 273 -11.73 -7.12 -11.50
CA ILE A 273 -11.03 -6.10 -12.30
C ILE A 273 -9.73 -5.62 -11.64
N SER A 274 -9.39 -6.21 -10.51
CA SER A 274 -8.16 -6.00 -9.76
C SER A 274 -8.05 -7.02 -8.63
N ASN A 275 -6.93 -7.01 -7.91
CA ASN A 275 -6.74 -7.81 -6.72
C ASN A 275 -7.00 -6.95 -5.47
N PRO A 276 -8.13 -7.15 -4.77
CA PRO A 276 -8.53 -6.32 -3.64
C PRO A 276 -7.75 -6.64 -2.37
N GLY A 277 -7.58 -5.63 -1.50
CA GLY A 277 -7.12 -5.80 -0.13
C GLY A 277 -8.23 -6.26 0.82
N VAL A 278 -7.82 -6.56 2.08
CA VAL A 278 -8.74 -7.04 3.13
C VAL A 278 -9.92 -6.10 3.34
N ALA A 279 -9.68 -4.78 3.39
CA ALA A 279 -10.74 -3.81 3.68
C ALA A 279 -11.85 -3.80 2.63
N SER A 280 -11.53 -4.04 1.36
CA SER A 280 -12.54 -4.12 0.28
C SER A 280 -13.23 -5.47 0.24
N ILE A 281 -12.54 -6.56 0.60
CA ILE A 281 -13.15 -7.88 0.80
C ILE A 281 -14.16 -7.82 1.95
N GLU A 282 -13.79 -7.26 3.08
CA GLU A 282 -14.69 -7.05 4.23
C GLU A 282 -15.90 -6.19 3.88
N ALA A 283 -15.69 -5.09 3.15
CA ALA A 283 -16.78 -4.22 2.72
C ALA A 283 -17.76 -4.93 1.78
N ALA A 284 -17.28 -5.77 0.89
CA ALA A 284 -18.11 -6.60 0.02
C ALA A 284 -18.86 -7.69 0.80
N ALA A 285 -18.23 -8.27 1.83
CA ALA A 285 -18.84 -9.27 2.71
C ALA A 285 -19.84 -8.65 3.72
N HIS A 286 -19.63 -7.38 4.09
CA HIS A 286 -20.42 -6.64 5.06
C HIS A 286 -20.88 -5.28 4.52
N PRO A 287 -21.70 -5.26 3.43
CA PRO A 287 -22.19 -4.00 2.88
C PRO A 287 -23.02 -3.23 3.88
N ALA A 288 -22.97 -1.90 3.83
CA ALA A 288 -23.78 -1.05 4.69
C ALA A 288 -25.29 -1.26 4.43
N HIS A 289 -26.10 -1.24 5.49
CA HIS A 289 -27.56 -1.34 5.37
C HIS A 289 -28.16 0.04 5.01
N VAL A 290 -27.97 0.46 3.77
CA VAL A 290 -28.41 1.76 3.26
C VAL A 290 -29.13 1.61 1.92
N PRO A 291 -30.15 2.43 1.61
CA PRO A 291 -30.92 2.30 0.39
C PRO A 291 -30.37 3.09 -0.79
N TYR A 292 -29.06 3.41 -0.78
CA TYR A 292 -28.43 4.19 -1.82
C TYR A 292 -28.33 3.44 -3.15
N LEU A 293 -28.50 4.17 -4.24
CA LEU A 293 -28.39 3.67 -5.62
C LEU A 293 -27.35 4.41 -6.42
N TYR A 294 -26.92 5.58 -5.96
CA TYR A 294 -26.01 6.47 -6.68
C TYR A 294 -24.97 7.04 -5.71
N TYR A 295 -23.82 7.36 -6.26
CA TYR A 295 -22.80 8.15 -5.57
C TYR A 295 -22.00 8.98 -6.57
N VAL A 296 -21.46 10.09 -6.11
CA VAL A 296 -20.54 10.97 -6.84
C VAL A 296 -19.55 11.52 -5.82
N VAL A 297 -18.37 11.93 -6.26
CA VAL A 297 -17.39 12.60 -5.38
C VAL A 297 -18.05 13.84 -4.74
N ALA A 298 -17.90 13.99 -3.43
CA ALA A 298 -18.48 15.13 -2.72
C ALA A 298 -17.77 16.44 -3.08
N ALA A 299 -18.51 17.54 -3.05
CA ALA A 299 -18.02 18.86 -3.43
C ALA A 299 -17.03 19.49 -2.44
N ASP A 300 -16.76 18.84 -1.30
CA ASP A 300 -15.86 19.33 -0.25
C ASP A 300 -14.37 19.08 -0.53
N GLY A 301 -14.05 18.26 -1.53
CA GLY A 301 -12.69 17.95 -1.94
C GLY A 301 -11.94 16.96 -1.06
N CYS A 302 -12.63 16.31 -0.09
CA CYS A 302 -11.97 15.39 0.84
C CYS A 302 -11.93 13.93 0.36
N GLY A 303 -12.37 13.65 -0.89
CA GLY A 303 -12.35 12.32 -1.50
C GLY A 303 -13.51 11.43 -1.04
N GLU A 304 -14.37 11.90 -0.13
CA GLU A 304 -15.60 11.21 0.26
C GLU A 304 -16.62 11.26 -0.89
N HIS A 305 -17.56 10.31 -0.92
CA HIS A 305 -18.67 10.32 -1.85
C HIS A 305 -19.94 10.85 -1.19
N ALA A 306 -20.71 11.61 -1.98
CA ALA A 306 -22.09 11.96 -1.69
C ALA A 306 -22.98 10.84 -2.23
N PHE A 307 -23.68 10.13 -1.33
CA PHE A 307 -24.55 9.01 -1.66
C PHE A 307 -25.99 9.45 -1.79
N SER A 308 -26.73 8.89 -2.77
CA SER A 308 -28.10 9.28 -3.10
C SER A 308 -29.01 8.08 -3.30
N ARG A 309 -30.30 8.25 -2.97
CA ARG A 309 -31.34 7.24 -3.17
C ARG A 309 -32.02 7.39 -4.54
N THR A 310 -32.15 8.61 -5.00
CA THR A 310 -32.85 8.96 -6.22
C THR A 310 -31.91 9.59 -7.23
N LEU A 311 -32.30 9.54 -8.51
CA LEU A 311 -31.57 10.21 -9.58
C LEU A 311 -31.51 11.73 -9.37
N ALA A 312 -32.60 12.35 -8.92
CA ALA A 312 -32.65 13.80 -8.67
C ALA A 312 -31.66 14.24 -7.57
N GLU A 313 -31.53 13.46 -6.49
CA GLU A 313 -30.52 13.73 -5.45
C GLU A 313 -29.10 13.57 -6.02
N PHE A 314 -28.86 12.56 -6.86
CA PHE A 314 -27.57 12.35 -7.51
C PHE A 314 -27.21 13.52 -8.43
N GLU A 315 -28.14 13.95 -9.29
CA GLU A 315 -27.95 15.08 -10.21
C GLU A 315 -27.64 16.38 -9.45
N ALA A 316 -28.31 16.62 -8.32
CA ALA A 316 -28.02 17.77 -7.47
C ALA A 316 -26.59 17.70 -6.86
N ASN A 317 -26.16 16.52 -6.38
CA ASN A 317 -24.82 16.33 -5.86
C ASN A 317 -23.75 16.45 -6.96
N ALA A 318 -24.02 15.92 -8.16
CA ALA A 318 -23.13 16.03 -9.31
C ALA A 318 -22.97 17.50 -9.75
N ALA A 319 -24.09 18.24 -9.84
CA ALA A 319 -24.05 19.67 -10.15
C ALA A 319 -23.27 20.49 -9.10
N ALA A 320 -23.38 20.11 -7.82
CA ALA A 320 -22.60 20.75 -6.75
C ALA A 320 -21.10 20.49 -6.90
N TYR A 321 -20.71 19.26 -7.24
CA TYR A 321 -19.31 18.90 -7.52
C TYR A 321 -18.78 19.68 -8.75
N ASP A 322 -19.52 19.69 -9.87
CA ASP A 322 -19.13 20.41 -11.08
C ASP A 322 -18.95 21.91 -10.82
N ALA A 323 -19.84 22.52 -10.03
CA ALA A 323 -19.72 23.92 -9.62
C ALA A 323 -18.46 24.16 -8.76
N ALA A 324 -18.10 23.22 -7.88
CA ALA A 324 -16.90 23.31 -7.07
C ALA A 324 -15.63 23.17 -7.93
N VAL A 325 -15.59 22.24 -8.88
CA VAL A 325 -14.51 22.08 -9.85
C VAL A 325 -14.35 23.35 -10.70
N LYS A 326 -15.45 23.89 -11.24
CA LYS A 326 -15.42 25.14 -12.01
C LYS A 326 -14.88 26.31 -11.19
N LYS A 327 -15.32 26.44 -9.93
CA LYS A 327 -14.83 27.46 -9.00
C LYS A 327 -13.35 27.33 -8.69
N ASN A 328 -12.82 26.11 -8.72
CA ASN A 328 -11.41 25.78 -8.49
C ASN A 328 -10.57 25.72 -9.79
N GLY A 329 -10.98 26.43 -10.84
CA GLY A 329 -10.22 26.54 -12.10
C GLY A 329 -10.17 25.27 -12.94
N GLY A 330 -11.16 24.37 -12.80
CA GLY A 330 -11.25 23.10 -13.54
C GLY A 330 -10.57 21.93 -12.86
N HIS A 331 -10.03 22.11 -11.64
CA HIS A 331 -9.42 21.06 -10.85
C HIS A 331 -10.35 20.62 -9.71
N PRO A 332 -10.25 19.35 -9.24
CA PRO A 332 -10.96 18.92 -8.04
C PRO A 332 -10.70 19.87 -6.88
N PRO A 333 -11.71 20.20 -6.06
CA PRO A 333 -11.53 21.09 -4.92
C PRO A 333 -10.55 20.49 -3.90
N ALA A 334 -9.71 21.33 -3.30
CA ALA A 334 -8.83 20.90 -2.23
C ALA A 334 -9.61 20.62 -0.93
N CYS A 335 -9.27 19.53 -0.25
CA CYS A 335 -9.85 19.22 1.05
C CYS A 335 -9.58 20.36 2.04
N LYS A 336 -10.63 20.93 2.57
CA LYS A 336 -10.52 21.87 3.69
C LYS A 336 -10.42 21.04 4.96
N SER A 337 -9.24 20.99 5.57
CA SER A 337 -9.08 20.38 6.90
C SER A 337 -10.11 20.96 7.85
N LYS A 338 -10.91 20.08 8.43
CA LYS A 338 -11.86 20.46 9.53
C LYS A 338 -11.08 20.82 10.78
#